data_6ad9d672af322e553615846a7aab5a60
#
_entry.id   6ad9d672af322e553615846a7aab5a60
#
_cell.length_a   1.000
_cell.length_b   1.000
_cell.length_c   1.000
_cell.angle_alpha   90.00
_cell.angle_beta   90.00
_cell.angle_gamma   90.00
#
_symmetry.space_group_name_H-M   'P 1'
#
loop_
_entity.id
_entity.type
_entity.pdbx_description
1 polymer ?
#
loop_
_entity_poly.entity_id
_entity_poly.type
_entity_poly.pdbx_seq_one_letter_code
_entity_poly.pdbx_strand_id
1 'polypeptide(L)'
;MNEFAIGGDLTVCRLGFGAMHLPTEAGPARENAIAVARRAVELGVTLIDTAHLYGGGANEELLAEALHPYPDDLVVTTKVGVVRTGDDWKYDARPESLRVQVDDGLRRLRVERIELLQLHRIDPETPLADQLGALRDLRDAGKIGRIGLSEITVDELARAREIVDIASVQNRYSLLDREHEAVLEACEAAGIAFLPWRPVLGAASGATNEIAAVAAELGVTTAQVGLAWLLARSPVILPIPGTAKIAHLEENFAAEVKLTDEHLRLLGN
;
A
#
# COMPACT_ATOMS: atom_id res chain seq x y z
N MET A 1 -17.81 3.69 -1.34
CA MET A 1 -16.76 2.82 -0.75
C MET A 1 -16.59 3.16 0.72
N ASN A 2 -16.33 2.18 1.59
CA ASN A 2 -16.10 2.45 3.01
C ASN A 2 -14.77 3.20 3.19
N GLU A 3 -14.72 4.12 4.13
CA GLU A 3 -13.55 4.93 4.44
C GLU A 3 -12.84 4.45 5.71
N PHE A 4 -11.57 4.82 5.83
CA PHE A 4 -10.76 4.62 7.03
C PHE A 4 -9.90 5.87 7.29
N ALA A 5 -9.75 6.27 8.55
CA ALA A 5 -8.91 7.39 8.96
C ALA A 5 -7.53 6.88 9.43
N ILE A 6 -6.54 6.90 8.54
CA ILE A 6 -5.15 6.53 8.86
C ILE A 6 -4.58 7.52 9.89
N GLY A 7 -4.09 7.00 11.01
CA GLY A 7 -3.59 7.85 12.11
C GLY A 7 -4.68 8.70 12.78
N GLY A 8 -5.96 8.38 12.53
CA GLY A 8 -7.13 9.02 13.14
C GLY A 8 -7.68 10.25 12.40
N ASP A 9 -6.97 10.77 11.41
CA ASP A 9 -7.33 12.04 10.74
C ASP A 9 -7.09 12.07 9.22
N LEU A 10 -6.35 11.12 8.63
CA LEU A 10 -6.16 11.02 7.19
C LEU A 10 -7.20 10.06 6.58
N THR A 11 -8.33 10.61 6.16
CA THR A 11 -9.42 9.80 5.60
C THR A 11 -9.12 9.38 4.17
N VAL A 12 -9.21 8.07 3.91
CA VAL A 12 -9.05 7.47 2.57
C VAL A 12 -10.10 6.38 2.35
N CYS A 13 -10.41 6.08 1.09
CA CYS A 13 -11.17 4.88 0.73
C CYS A 13 -10.39 3.63 1.11
N ARG A 14 -11.07 2.63 1.67
CA ARG A 14 -10.43 1.38 2.11
C ARG A 14 -9.81 0.56 0.98
N LEU A 15 -10.28 0.69 -0.25
CA LEU A 15 -9.68 0.07 -1.42
C LEU A 15 -8.79 1.09 -2.12
N GLY A 16 -7.48 0.90 -2.03
CA GLY A 16 -6.46 1.74 -2.66
C GLY A 16 -5.91 1.12 -3.95
N PHE A 17 -4.91 1.74 -4.55
CA PHE A 17 -4.25 1.29 -5.77
C PHE A 17 -2.74 1.17 -5.56
N GLY A 18 -2.15 0.01 -5.89
CA GLY A 18 -0.71 -0.22 -5.87
C GLY A 18 -0.08 0.09 -7.23
N ALA A 19 0.83 1.07 -7.28
CA ALA A 19 1.46 1.54 -8.51
C ALA A 19 2.71 0.75 -8.92
N MET A 20 3.18 -0.20 -8.13
CA MET A 20 4.45 -0.93 -8.36
C MET A 20 4.59 -1.53 -9.77
N HIS A 21 3.49 -2.01 -10.35
CA HIS A 21 3.50 -2.68 -11.65
C HIS A 21 3.31 -1.73 -12.85
N LEU A 22 3.23 -0.43 -12.63
CA LEU A 22 3.13 0.54 -13.71
C LEU A 22 4.47 0.64 -14.45
N PRO A 23 4.53 0.36 -15.78
CA PRO A 23 5.73 0.54 -16.58
C PRO A 23 6.21 1.99 -16.58
N THR A 24 7.49 2.22 -16.30
CA THR A 24 8.09 3.55 -16.21
C THR A 24 8.98 3.90 -17.41
N GLU A 25 9.39 2.92 -18.20
CA GLU A 25 10.20 3.12 -19.39
C GLU A 25 9.41 3.87 -20.48
N ALA A 26 10.05 4.83 -21.14
CA ALA A 26 9.42 5.65 -22.18
C ALA A 26 8.82 4.78 -23.31
N GLY A 27 7.61 5.12 -23.75
CA GLY A 27 6.91 4.44 -24.83
C GLY A 27 5.45 4.13 -24.51
N PRO A 28 4.74 3.39 -25.39
CA PRO A 28 3.30 3.15 -25.27
C PRO A 28 2.87 2.48 -23.95
N ALA A 29 3.72 1.65 -23.36
CA ALA A 29 3.45 1.01 -22.08
C ALA A 29 3.38 2.04 -20.93
N ARG A 30 4.27 3.05 -20.95
CA ARG A 30 4.25 4.15 -19.99
C ARG A 30 3.05 5.07 -20.18
N GLU A 31 2.68 5.36 -21.43
CA GLU A 31 1.46 6.14 -21.74
C GLU A 31 0.21 5.45 -21.19
N ASN A 32 0.12 4.12 -21.37
CA ASN A 32 -0.95 3.33 -20.77
C ASN A 32 -0.89 3.34 -19.23
N ALA A 33 0.30 3.31 -18.61
CA ALA A 33 0.45 3.40 -17.16
C ALA A 33 -0.09 4.73 -16.61
N ILE A 34 0.16 5.84 -17.30
CA ILE A 34 -0.41 7.16 -16.99
C ILE A 34 -1.95 7.11 -17.08
N ALA A 35 -2.50 6.49 -18.12
CA ALA A 35 -3.94 6.32 -18.27
C ALA A 35 -4.54 5.46 -17.15
N VAL A 36 -3.86 4.39 -16.74
CA VAL A 36 -4.27 3.54 -15.59
C VAL A 36 -4.30 4.35 -14.30
N ALA A 37 -3.26 5.15 -14.00
CA ALA A 37 -3.22 5.99 -12.81
C ALA A 37 -4.36 7.03 -12.78
N ARG A 38 -4.63 7.68 -13.89
CA ARG A 38 -5.76 8.61 -14.03
C ARG A 38 -7.10 7.91 -13.84
N ARG A 39 -7.25 6.74 -14.47
CA ARG A 39 -8.49 5.96 -14.36
C ARG A 39 -8.74 5.49 -12.93
N ALA A 40 -7.72 5.18 -12.16
CA ALA A 40 -7.87 4.84 -10.74
C ALA A 40 -8.53 5.98 -9.95
N VAL A 41 -8.08 7.21 -10.15
CA VAL A 41 -8.68 8.40 -9.52
C VAL A 41 -10.11 8.63 -10.00
N GLU A 42 -10.40 8.48 -11.29
CA GLU A 42 -11.76 8.56 -11.83
C GLU A 42 -12.73 7.53 -11.23
N LEU A 43 -12.21 6.36 -10.83
CA LEU A 43 -12.97 5.31 -10.14
C LEU A 43 -13.16 5.59 -8.63
N GLY A 44 -12.65 6.71 -8.12
CA GLY A 44 -12.79 7.13 -6.72
C GLY A 44 -11.70 6.59 -5.80
N VAL A 45 -10.55 6.18 -6.32
CA VAL A 45 -9.37 5.84 -5.50
C VAL A 45 -8.83 7.10 -4.85
N THR A 46 -8.70 7.08 -3.53
CA THR A 46 -8.11 8.18 -2.74
C THR A 46 -6.80 7.78 -2.04
N LEU A 47 -6.33 6.53 -2.23
CA LEU A 47 -5.04 6.06 -1.72
C LEU A 47 -4.26 5.37 -2.84
N ILE A 48 -3.12 5.92 -3.25
CA ILE A 48 -2.19 5.30 -4.21
C ILE A 48 -0.87 5.01 -3.50
N ASP A 49 -0.39 3.77 -3.61
CA ASP A 49 0.86 3.30 -2.99
C ASP A 49 1.99 3.19 -4.03
N THR A 50 3.10 3.88 -3.76
CA THR A 50 4.36 3.76 -4.52
C THR A 50 5.56 3.56 -3.59
N ALA A 51 6.78 3.67 -4.10
CA ALA A 51 8.02 3.62 -3.33
C ALA A 51 9.19 4.25 -4.09
N HIS A 52 10.14 4.84 -3.36
CA HIS A 52 11.44 5.28 -3.88
C HIS A 52 12.18 4.18 -4.66
N LEU A 53 12.07 2.93 -4.22
CA LEU A 53 12.69 1.78 -4.87
C LEU A 53 12.12 1.52 -6.28
N TYR A 54 10.83 1.81 -6.53
CA TYR A 54 10.17 1.43 -7.79
C TYR A 54 10.71 2.23 -8.96
N GLY A 55 11.48 1.55 -9.83
CA GLY A 55 12.19 2.18 -10.92
C GLY A 55 13.24 3.22 -10.48
N GLY A 56 13.72 3.16 -9.22
CA GLY A 56 14.64 4.17 -8.68
C GLY A 56 14.01 5.56 -8.56
N GLY A 57 12.71 5.62 -8.31
CA GLY A 57 11.91 6.85 -8.23
C GLY A 57 11.15 7.21 -9.51
N ALA A 58 11.39 6.53 -10.64
CA ALA A 58 10.65 6.79 -11.88
C ALA A 58 9.13 6.53 -11.74
N ASN A 59 8.72 5.68 -10.80
CA ASN A 59 7.30 5.45 -10.51
C ASN A 59 6.67 6.66 -9.80
N GLU A 60 7.39 7.33 -8.89
CA GLU A 60 6.97 8.58 -8.27
C GLU A 60 6.82 9.69 -9.33
N GLU A 61 7.79 9.82 -10.25
CA GLU A 61 7.73 10.79 -11.35
C GLU A 61 6.56 10.53 -12.31
N LEU A 62 6.27 9.25 -12.62
CA LEU A 62 5.13 8.87 -13.45
C LEU A 62 3.81 9.27 -12.78
N LEU A 63 3.65 9.03 -11.48
CA LEU A 63 2.44 9.42 -10.75
C LEU A 63 2.26 10.94 -10.73
N ALA A 64 3.36 11.69 -10.53
CA ALA A 64 3.31 13.14 -10.59
C ALA A 64 2.96 13.67 -12.00
N GLU A 65 3.45 13.06 -13.06
CA GLU A 65 3.08 13.41 -14.44
C GLU A 65 1.61 13.09 -14.74
N ALA A 66 1.13 11.98 -14.22
CA ALA A 66 -0.24 11.53 -14.44
C ALA A 66 -1.27 12.40 -13.69
N LEU A 67 -0.98 12.81 -12.45
CA LEU A 67 -1.98 13.23 -11.48
C LEU A 67 -1.77 14.65 -10.92
N HIS A 68 -0.59 15.26 -11.10
CA HIS A 68 -0.37 16.61 -10.59
C HIS A 68 -1.02 17.68 -11.49
N PRO A 69 -1.75 18.68 -10.92
CA PRO A 69 -2.07 18.87 -9.52
C PRO A 69 -2.99 17.76 -8.98
N TYR A 70 -2.67 17.23 -7.79
CA TYR A 70 -3.45 16.16 -7.19
C TYR A 70 -4.82 16.66 -6.71
N PRO A 71 -5.89 15.84 -6.81
CA PRO A 71 -7.13 16.10 -6.08
C PRO A 71 -6.89 16.26 -4.58
N ASP A 72 -7.66 17.10 -3.91
CA ASP A 72 -7.49 17.42 -2.48
C ASP A 72 -7.62 16.22 -1.54
N ASP A 73 -8.40 15.21 -1.95
CA ASP A 73 -8.67 13.98 -1.21
C ASP A 73 -7.73 12.82 -1.59
N LEU A 74 -6.84 13.02 -2.57
CA LEU A 74 -5.93 11.98 -3.03
C LEU A 74 -4.65 11.93 -2.20
N VAL A 75 -4.41 10.80 -1.57
CA VAL A 75 -3.18 10.49 -0.85
C VAL A 75 -2.28 9.61 -1.71
N VAL A 76 -1.09 10.09 -2.05
CA VAL A 76 -0.01 9.28 -2.64
C VAL A 76 0.99 8.97 -1.53
N THR A 77 1.00 7.71 -1.07
CA THR A 77 1.97 7.22 -0.09
C THR A 77 3.20 6.66 -0.79
N THR A 78 4.38 6.90 -0.24
CA THR A 78 5.64 6.32 -0.73
C THR A 78 6.45 5.70 0.38
N LYS A 79 7.57 5.05 0.02
CA LYS A 79 8.42 4.30 0.96
C LYS A 79 9.89 4.66 0.76
N VAL A 80 10.63 4.68 1.86
CA VAL A 80 12.08 4.94 1.92
C VAL A 80 12.81 3.86 2.72
N GLY A 81 14.15 3.87 2.74
CA GLY A 81 14.98 2.93 3.50
C GLY A 81 15.43 1.72 2.69
N VAL A 82 15.05 1.64 1.41
CA VAL A 82 15.56 0.64 0.46
C VAL A 82 15.93 1.36 -0.82
N VAL A 83 17.13 1.14 -1.30
CA VAL A 83 17.66 1.79 -2.50
C VAL A 83 18.08 0.78 -3.56
N ARG A 84 17.99 1.18 -4.83
CA ARG A 84 18.40 0.36 -5.95
C ARG A 84 19.93 0.42 -6.12
N THR A 85 20.53 -0.73 -6.46
CA THR A 85 21.98 -0.85 -6.74
C THR A 85 22.16 -1.70 -7.99
N GLY A 86 22.15 -1.03 -9.16
CA GLY A 86 22.10 -1.74 -10.46
C GLY A 86 20.77 -2.49 -10.61
N ASP A 87 20.84 -3.80 -10.82
CA ASP A 87 19.66 -4.68 -10.93
C ASP A 87 19.17 -5.21 -9.58
N ASP A 88 19.90 -4.92 -8.49
CA ASP A 88 19.60 -5.38 -7.14
C ASP A 88 19.16 -4.20 -6.25
N TRP A 89 18.88 -4.48 -5.00
CA TRP A 89 18.52 -3.50 -3.98
C TRP A 89 19.23 -3.80 -2.65
N LYS A 90 19.37 -2.78 -1.82
CA LYS A 90 19.93 -2.91 -0.48
C LYS A 90 19.16 -2.05 0.53
N TYR A 91 19.26 -2.42 1.79
CA TYR A 91 18.84 -1.56 2.89
C TYR A 91 19.73 -0.30 2.95
N ASP A 92 19.14 0.84 3.16
CA ASP A 92 19.84 2.08 3.48
C ASP A 92 18.88 3.02 4.23
N ALA A 93 18.65 2.67 5.50
CA ALA A 93 17.81 3.44 6.40
C ALA A 93 18.63 4.26 7.42
N ARG A 94 19.87 4.60 7.08
CA ARG A 94 20.65 5.55 7.85
C ARG A 94 19.99 6.92 7.87
N PRO A 95 20.02 7.66 8.99
CA PRO A 95 19.33 8.96 9.12
C PRO A 95 19.60 9.95 7.98
N GLU A 96 20.86 10.07 7.55
CA GLU A 96 21.24 10.95 6.45
C GLU A 96 20.67 10.48 5.10
N SER A 97 20.64 9.16 4.87
CA SER A 97 20.09 8.58 3.64
C SER A 97 18.56 8.73 3.59
N LEU A 98 17.86 8.50 4.70
CA LEU A 98 16.41 8.70 4.79
C LEU A 98 16.02 10.14 4.47
N ARG A 99 16.78 11.14 4.97
CA ARG A 99 16.52 12.55 4.67
C ARG A 99 16.65 12.84 3.17
N VAL A 100 17.71 12.33 2.53
CA VAL A 100 17.91 12.49 1.07
C VAL A 100 16.78 11.82 0.28
N GLN A 101 16.42 10.58 0.63
CA GLN A 101 15.33 9.85 -0.05
C GLN A 101 13.98 10.57 0.09
N VAL A 102 13.68 11.16 1.26
CA VAL A 102 12.45 11.96 1.46
C VAL A 102 12.49 13.24 0.62
N ASP A 103 13.60 13.97 0.61
CA ASP A 103 13.72 15.18 -0.21
C ASP A 103 13.60 14.89 -1.70
N ASP A 104 14.15 13.77 -2.16
CA ASP A 104 13.96 13.28 -3.52
C ASP A 104 12.50 12.90 -3.81
N GLY A 105 11.83 12.21 -2.88
CA GLY A 105 10.41 11.85 -3.01
C GLY A 105 9.50 13.07 -3.11
N LEU A 106 9.70 14.08 -2.25
CA LEU A 106 8.99 15.36 -2.31
C LEU A 106 9.14 16.04 -3.67
N ARG A 107 10.38 16.08 -4.19
CA ARG A 107 10.68 16.68 -5.49
C ARG A 107 10.04 15.92 -6.64
N ARG A 108 10.12 14.55 -6.65
CA ARG A 108 9.56 13.71 -7.72
C ARG A 108 8.05 13.73 -7.72
N LEU A 109 7.42 13.65 -6.56
CA LEU A 109 5.97 13.74 -6.39
C LEU A 109 5.44 15.17 -6.55
N ARG A 110 6.32 16.19 -6.57
CA ARG A 110 5.96 17.62 -6.65
C ARG A 110 5.02 18.06 -5.53
N VAL A 111 5.30 17.62 -4.31
CA VAL A 111 4.54 17.96 -3.10
C VAL A 111 5.45 18.57 -2.05
N GLU A 112 4.91 19.42 -1.17
CA GLU A 112 5.64 19.99 -0.05
C GLU A 112 5.68 19.04 1.17
N ARG A 113 4.68 18.12 1.26
CA ARG A 113 4.55 17.13 2.33
C ARG A 113 4.03 15.80 1.77
N ILE A 114 4.63 14.70 2.22
CA ILE A 114 4.13 13.34 1.99
C ILE A 114 3.22 12.97 3.17
N GLU A 115 1.92 12.82 2.94
CA GLU A 115 0.93 12.62 4.01
C GLU A 115 1.11 11.31 4.78
N LEU A 116 1.57 10.25 4.09
CA LEU A 116 1.94 8.97 4.69
C LEU A 116 3.26 8.49 4.07
N LEU A 117 4.31 8.41 4.88
CA LEU A 117 5.60 7.83 4.50
C LEU A 117 5.84 6.53 5.24
N GLN A 118 6.27 5.50 4.52
CA GLN A 118 6.54 4.19 5.10
C GLN A 118 8.04 3.88 5.10
N LEU A 119 8.56 3.32 6.20
CA LEU A 119 9.86 2.65 6.18
C LEU A 119 9.68 1.31 5.45
N HIS A 120 10.29 1.19 4.27
CA HIS A 120 10.08 0.06 3.36
C HIS A 120 10.55 -1.28 3.96
N ARG A 121 11.65 -1.21 4.73
CA ARG A 121 12.21 -2.31 5.53
C ARG A 121 12.98 -1.71 6.70
N ILE A 122 12.96 -2.38 7.83
CA ILE A 122 13.89 -2.09 8.92
C ILE A 122 15.28 -2.55 8.48
N ASP A 123 16.23 -1.63 8.48
CA ASP A 123 17.63 -1.92 8.17
C ASP A 123 18.31 -2.56 9.39
N PRO A 124 18.80 -3.81 9.30
CA PRO A 124 19.41 -4.48 10.43
C PRO A 124 20.76 -3.88 10.84
N GLU A 125 21.42 -3.12 9.96
CA GLU A 125 22.71 -2.48 10.22
C GLU A 125 22.59 -1.12 10.90
N THR A 126 21.37 -0.54 10.93
CA THR A 126 21.09 0.77 11.54
C THR A 126 20.16 0.59 12.75
N PRO A 127 20.47 1.11 13.94
CA PRO A 127 19.59 1.01 15.09
C PRO A 127 18.16 1.51 14.77
N LEU A 128 17.12 0.76 15.19
CA LEU A 128 15.73 1.12 14.92
C LEU A 128 15.38 2.52 15.44
N ALA A 129 15.93 2.90 16.60
CA ALA A 129 15.73 4.21 17.19
C ALA A 129 16.26 5.36 16.30
N ASP A 130 17.36 5.13 15.59
CA ASP A 130 17.95 6.14 14.71
C ASP A 130 17.12 6.26 13.41
N GLN A 131 16.65 5.12 12.85
CA GLN A 131 15.77 5.11 11.67
C GLN A 131 14.47 5.86 11.97
N LEU A 132 13.77 5.49 13.03
CA LEU A 132 12.50 6.10 13.42
C LEU A 132 12.67 7.53 13.95
N GLY A 133 13.80 7.81 14.62
CA GLY A 133 14.16 9.16 15.04
C GLY A 133 14.28 10.11 13.86
N ALA A 134 14.93 9.68 12.77
CA ALA A 134 15.03 10.48 11.54
C ALA A 134 13.66 10.72 10.89
N LEU A 135 12.77 9.73 10.88
CA LEU A 135 11.40 9.92 10.37
C LEU A 135 10.57 10.85 11.26
N ARG A 136 10.73 10.75 12.58
CA ARG A 136 10.10 11.70 13.52
C ARG A 136 10.59 13.13 13.28
N ASP A 137 11.91 13.35 13.13
CA ASP A 137 12.47 14.66 12.83
C ASP A 137 11.89 15.25 11.52
N LEU A 138 11.73 14.41 10.49
CA LEU A 138 11.14 14.81 9.21
C LEU A 138 9.63 15.15 9.35
N ARG A 139 8.91 14.44 10.20
CA ARG A 139 7.51 14.74 10.53
C ARG A 139 7.42 16.07 11.28
N ASP A 140 8.26 16.27 12.28
CA ASP A 140 8.27 17.48 13.09
C ASP A 140 8.72 18.72 12.28
N ALA A 141 9.52 18.50 11.21
CA ALA A 141 9.87 19.50 10.21
C ALA A 141 8.76 19.75 9.16
N GLY A 142 7.64 19.01 9.22
CA GLY A 142 6.50 19.17 8.30
C GLY A 142 6.67 18.51 6.93
N LYS A 143 7.78 17.81 6.67
CA LYS A 143 8.05 17.14 5.38
C LYS A 143 7.21 15.87 5.18
N ILE A 144 6.86 15.20 6.27
CA ILE A 144 5.95 14.05 6.25
C ILE A 144 4.83 14.24 7.25
N GLY A 145 3.68 13.63 7.00
CA GLY A 145 2.51 13.70 7.89
C GLY A 145 2.52 12.56 8.92
N ARG A 146 2.50 11.33 8.44
CA ARG A 146 2.39 10.11 9.26
C ARG A 146 3.45 9.12 8.87
N ILE A 147 3.79 8.25 9.83
CA ILE A 147 4.83 7.22 9.66
C ILE A 147 4.17 5.86 9.60
N GLY A 148 4.52 5.06 8.58
CA GLY A 148 4.17 3.67 8.44
C GLY A 148 5.41 2.77 8.42
N LEU A 149 5.20 1.47 8.56
CA LEU A 149 6.23 0.43 8.45
C LEU A 149 5.82 -0.62 7.43
N SER A 150 6.80 -1.33 6.86
CA SER A 150 6.52 -2.42 5.93
C SER A 150 7.36 -3.65 6.24
N GLU A 151 6.72 -4.84 6.11
CA GLU A 151 7.32 -6.15 6.33
C GLU A 151 7.96 -6.30 7.71
N ILE A 152 7.14 -6.13 8.72
CA ILE A 152 7.54 -6.18 10.12
C ILE A 152 6.82 -7.31 10.86
N THR A 153 7.41 -7.72 11.96
CA THR A 153 6.85 -8.63 12.95
C THR A 153 6.06 -7.88 14.03
N VAL A 154 5.32 -8.61 14.86
CA VAL A 154 4.61 -8.05 16.03
C VAL A 154 5.59 -7.40 17.02
N ASP A 155 6.74 -8.03 17.27
CA ASP A 155 7.77 -7.51 18.18
C ASP A 155 8.39 -6.21 17.63
N GLU A 156 8.65 -6.14 16.32
CA GLU A 156 9.14 -4.92 15.68
C GLU A 156 8.11 -3.80 15.74
N LEU A 157 6.82 -4.10 15.53
CA LEU A 157 5.74 -3.12 15.70
C LEU A 157 5.69 -2.59 17.14
N ALA A 158 5.75 -3.48 18.14
CA ALA A 158 5.74 -3.10 19.54
C ALA A 158 6.91 -2.15 19.89
N ARG A 159 8.13 -2.54 19.49
CA ARG A 159 9.34 -1.70 19.70
C ARG A 159 9.27 -0.37 18.96
N ALA A 160 8.76 -0.34 17.75
CA ALA A 160 8.62 0.89 16.98
C ALA A 160 7.66 1.88 17.65
N ARG A 161 6.55 1.39 18.20
CA ARG A 161 5.54 2.19 18.91
C ARG A 161 6.02 2.79 20.23
N GLU A 162 7.09 2.26 20.82
CA GLU A 162 7.77 2.90 21.97
C GLU A 162 8.56 4.15 21.55
N ILE A 163 8.88 4.31 20.26
CA ILE A 163 9.74 5.38 19.73
C ILE A 163 8.91 6.47 19.06
N VAL A 164 7.88 6.07 18.25
CA VAL A 164 7.07 6.99 17.45
C VAL A 164 5.69 6.38 17.17
N ASP A 165 4.68 7.24 16.96
CA ASP A 165 3.36 6.79 16.54
C ASP A 165 3.42 6.18 15.14
N ILE A 166 2.91 4.96 15.01
CA ILE A 166 2.81 4.22 13.75
C ILE A 166 1.37 4.28 13.26
N ALA A 167 1.16 4.85 12.06
CA ALA A 167 -0.16 5.04 11.48
C ALA A 167 -0.56 3.90 10.53
N SER A 168 0.42 3.20 9.92
CA SER A 168 0.15 2.08 9.02
C SER A 168 1.22 1.00 9.09
N VAL A 169 0.81 -0.23 8.76
CA VAL A 169 1.71 -1.36 8.48
C VAL A 169 1.36 -1.94 7.11
N GLN A 170 2.38 -2.21 6.31
CA GLN A 170 2.20 -2.83 5.00
C GLN A 170 2.97 -4.15 4.93
N ASN A 171 2.26 -5.28 5.08
CA ASN A 171 2.83 -6.62 4.99
C ASN A 171 2.15 -7.44 3.88
N ARG A 172 2.80 -8.53 3.44
CA ARG A 172 2.21 -9.48 2.51
C ARG A 172 1.03 -10.20 3.18
N TYR A 173 -0.16 -10.08 2.57
CA TYR A 173 -1.35 -10.73 3.11
C TYR A 173 -2.44 -10.87 2.06
N SER A 174 -3.09 -12.02 2.01
CA SER A 174 -4.21 -12.30 1.11
C SER A 174 -5.06 -13.45 1.66
N LEU A 175 -6.16 -13.76 0.98
CA LEU A 175 -7.02 -14.91 1.31
C LEU A 175 -6.23 -16.22 1.42
N LEU A 176 -5.21 -16.42 0.58
CA LEU A 176 -4.39 -17.65 0.53
C LEU A 176 -2.99 -17.51 1.17
N ASP A 177 -2.68 -16.36 1.72
CA ASP A 177 -1.41 -16.09 2.39
C ASP A 177 -1.66 -15.29 3.66
N ARG A 178 -1.65 -15.98 4.79
CA ARG A 178 -1.97 -15.45 6.13
C ARG A 178 -0.79 -15.45 7.07
N GLU A 179 0.44 -15.48 6.55
CA GLU A 179 1.67 -15.51 7.36
C GLU A 179 1.71 -14.35 8.39
N HIS A 180 1.18 -13.19 8.02
CA HIS A 180 1.17 -11.99 8.88
C HIS A 180 -0.16 -11.77 9.63
N GLU A 181 -0.95 -12.83 9.87
CA GLU A 181 -2.21 -12.73 10.63
C GLU A 181 -2.02 -12.06 11.99
N ALA A 182 -1.01 -12.47 12.75
CA ALA A 182 -0.73 -11.90 14.07
C ALA A 182 -0.39 -10.40 14.02
N VAL A 183 0.25 -9.93 12.93
CA VAL A 183 0.53 -8.50 12.73
C VAL A 183 -0.76 -7.74 12.40
N LEU A 184 -1.64 -8.32 11.59
CA LEU A 184 -2.98 -7.76 11.32
C LEU A 184 -3.78 -7.61 12.62
N GLU A 185 -3.82 -8.65 13.47
CA GLU A 185 -4.52 -8.61 14.76
C GLU A 185 -3.96 -7.53 15.69
N ALA A 186 -2.64 -7.37 15.73
CA ALA A 186 -1.99 -6.29 16.48
C ALA A 186 -2.35 -4.90 15.93
N CYS A 187 -2.43 -4.75 14.61
CA CYS A 187 -2.88 -3.51 13.97
C CYS A 187 -4.35 -3.21 14.28
N GLU A 188 -5.22 -4.22 14.21
CA GLU A 188 -6.65 -4.09 14.53
C GLU A 188 -6.87 -3.63 15.97
N ALA A 189 -6.19 -4.28 16.93
CA ALA A 189 -6.26 -3.93 18.35
C ALA A 189 -5.77 -2.49 18.63
N ALA A 190 -4.89 -1.95 17.79
CA ALA A 190 -4.31 -0.62 17.94
C ALA A 190 -4.95 0.46 17.04
N GLY A 191 -5.90 0.11 16.16
CA GLY A 191 -6.49 1.03 15.19
C GLY A 191 -5.50 1.50 14.12
N ILE A 192 -4.45 0.72 13.84
CA ILE A 192 -3.42 0.99 12.83
C ILE A 192 -3.88 0.47 11.47
N ALA A 193 -3.78 1.26 10.42
CA ALA A 193 -4.10 0.82 9.05
C ALA A 193 -3.19 -0.35 8.63
N PHE A 194 -3.78 -1.42 8.09
CA PHE A 194 -3.04 -2.55 7.53
C PHE A 194 -3.21 -2.59 6.01
N LEU A 195 -2.13 -2.40 5.27
CA LEU A 195 -2.10 -2.33 3.81
C LEU A 195 -1.56 -3.65 3.24
N PRO A 196 -2.40 -4.63 2.90
CA PRO A 196 -1.89 -5.87 2.32
C PRO A 196 -1.34 -5.62 0.91
N TRP A 197 -0.05 -5.92 0.69
CA TRP A 197 0.48 -6.00 -0.67
C TRP A 197 0.30 -7.42 -1.24
N ARG A 198 0.19 -7.56 -2.58
CA ARG A 198 -0.28 -8.77 -3.27
C ARG A 198 -1.63 -9.29 -2.76
N PRO A 199 -2.62 -8.43 -2.59
CA PRO A 199 -3.90 -8.77 -1.93
C PRO A 199 -4.70 -9.83 -2.69
N VAL A 200 -4.47 -9.99 -4.01
CA VAL A 200 -5.14 -10.98 -4.89
C VAL A 200 -4.22 -12.14 -5.27
N LEU A 201 -3.06 -12.31 -4.60
CA LEU A 201 -2.15 -13.41 -4.88
C LEU A 201 -2.85 -14.76 -4.62
N GLY A 202 -2.75 -15.66 -5.60
CA GLY A 202 -3.41 -16.96 -5.56
C GLY A 202 -4.90 -16.92 -5.92
N ALA A 203 -5.65 -15.91 -5.53
CA ALA A 203 -7.06 -15.78 -5.91
C ALA A 203 -7.24 -15.61 -7.44
N ALA A 204 -6.32 -14.89 -8.09
CA ALA A 204 -6.38 -14.67 -9.54
C ALA A 204 -5.75 -15.81 -10.38
N SER A 205 -4.81 -16.59 -9.83
CA SER A 205 -4.03 -17.58 -10.60
C SER A 205 -3.95 -18.98 -9.98
N GLY A 206 -4.44 -19.16 -8.75
CA GLY A 206 -4.37 -20.39 -7.98
C GLY A 206 -5.62 -20.59 -7.10
N ALA A 207 -6.78 -20.08 -7.58
CA ALA A 207 -8.02 -20.18 -6.85
C ALA A 207 -8.33 -21.64 -6.45
N THR A 208 -8.62 -21.86 -5.16
CA THR A 208 -9.15 -23.12 -4.70
C THR A 208 -10.56 -23.34 -5.26
N ASN A 209 -11.06 -24.57 -5.18
CA ASN A 209 -12.42 -24.88 -5.63
C ASN A 209 -13.46 -24.02 -4.90
N GLU A 210 -13.22 -23.69 -3.64
CA GLU A 210 -14.09 -22.87 -2.80
C GLU A 210 -14.16 -21.43 -3.32
N ILE A 211 -13.02 -20.82 -3.64
CA ILE A 211 -12.96 -19.46 -4.20
C ILE A 211 -13.66 -19.40 -5.56
N ALA A 212 -13.42 -20.42 -6.41
CA ALA A 212 -14.05 -20.52 -7.73
C ALA A 212 -15.58 -20.71 -7.61
N ALA A 213 -16.04 -21.51 -6.64
CA ALA A 213 -17.47 -21.73 -6.39
C ALA A 213 -18.17 -20.43 -5.95
N VAL A 214 -17.59 -19.69 -4.98
CA VAL A 214 -18.14 -18.40 -4.53
C VAL A 214 -18.14 -17.39 -5.68
N ALA A 215 -17.08 -17.33 -6.47
CA ALA A 215 -16.98 -16.42 -7.61
C ALA A 215 -18.08 -16.72 -8.65
N ALA A 216 -18.31 -18.01 -8.96
CA ALA A 216 -19.34 -18.43 -9.90
C ALA A 216 -20.76 -18.15 -9.40
N GLU A 217 -21.02 -18.39 -8.11
CA GLU A 217 -22.32 -18.12 -7.48
C GLU A 217 -22.67 -16.61 -7.54
N LEU A 218 -21.68 -15.75 -7.24
CA LEU A 218 -21.87 -14.30 -7.21
C LEU A 218 -21.75 -13.64 -8.59
N GLY A 219 -21.32 -14.38 -9.63
CA GLY A 219 -21.11 -13.84 -10.97
C GLY A 219 -19.95 -12.82 -11.03
N VAL A 220 -18.92 -13.02 -10.20
CA VAL A 220 -17.76 -12.13 -10.09
C VAL A 220 -16.46 -12.91 -10.32
N THR A 221 -15.32 -12.20 -10.38
CA THR A 221 -14.02 -12.87 -10.52
C THR A 221 -13.47 -13.33 -9.17
N THR A 222 -12.54 -14.28 -9.22
CA THR A 222 -11.85 -14.76 -8.02
C THR A 222 -11.02 -13.68 -7.35
N ALA A 223 -10.50 -12.70 -8.11
CA ALA A 223 -9.81 -11.52 -7.59
C ALA A 223 -10.76 -10.64 -6.76
N GLN A 224 -11.98 -10.41 -7.27
CA GLN A 224 -13.01 -9.66 -6.54
C GLN A 224 -13.44 -10.38 -5.25
N VAL A 225 -13.55 -11.71 -5.26
CA VAL A 225 -13.80 -12.49 -4.03
C VAL A 225 -12.67 -12.29 -3.02
N GLY A 226 -11.42 -12.35 -3.45
CA GLY A 226 -10.25 -12.11 -2.57
C GLY A 226 -10.24 -10.72 -1.96
N LEU A 227 -10.55 -9.68 -2.73
CA LEU A 227 -10.65 -8.29 -2.23
C LEU A 227 -11.82 -8.12 -1.25
N ALA A 228 -12.99 -8.69 -1.57
CA ALA A 228 -14.16 -8.66 -0.70
C ALA A 228 -13.89 -9.37 0.64
N TRP A 229 -13.20 -10.52 0.59
CA TRP A 229 -12.79 -11.23 1.79
C TRP A 229 -11.86 -10.39 2.68
N LEU A 230 -10.84 -9.74 2.10
CA LEU A 230 -9.94 -8.84 2.83
C LEU A 230 -10.71 -7.71 3.52
N LEU A 231 -11.63 -7.07 2.81
CA LEU A 231 -12.45 -5.98 3.36
C LEU A 231 -13.40 -6.44 4.47
N ALA A 232 -13.84 -7.70 4.42
CA ALA A 232 -14.68 -8.32 5.46
C ALA A 232 -13.86 -8.82 6.66
N ARG A 233 -12.57 -9.23 6.45
CA ARG A 233 -11.72 -9.82 7.49
C ARG A 233 -11.41 -8.87 8.63
N SER A 234 -11.18 -7.59 8.36
CA SER A 234 -10.91 -6.58 9.40
C SER A 234 -11.23 -5.17 8.92
N PRO A 235 -11.76 -4.29 9.80
CA PRO A 235 -12.02 -2.90 9.45
C PRO A 235 -10.77 -2.07 9.17
N VAL A 236 -9.59 -2.48 9.64
CA VAL A 236 -8.32 -1.77 9.44
C VAL A 236 -7.59 -2.17 8.16
N ILE A 237 -8.09 -3.16 7.41
CA ILE A 237 -7.50 -3.59 6.14
C ILE A 237 -7.83 -2.60 5.03
N LEU A 238 -6.77 -2.15 4.33
CA LEU A 238 -6.82 -1.29 3.15
C LEU A 238 -6.06 -1.98 2.00
N PRO A 239 -6.70 -2.86 1.20
CA PRO A 239 -6.03 -3.55 0.11
C PRO A 239 -5.57 -2.58 -0.97
N ILE A 240 -4.37 -2.82 -1.51
CA ILE A 240 -3.76 -2.02 -2.57
C ILE A 240 -3.47 -2.89 -3.82
N PRO A 241 -4.51 -3.44 -4.49
CA PRO A 241 -4.29 -4.20 -5.72
C PRO A 241 -3.63 -3.36 -6.79
N GLY A 242 -2.58 -3.89 -7.43
CA GLY A 242 -1.85 -3.23 -8.50
C GLY A 242 -2.04 -3.91 -9.85
N THR A 243 -2.18 -3.12 -10.91
CA THR A 243 -2.26 -3.60 -12.28
C THR A 243 -1.78 -2.54 -13.26
N ALA A 244 -1.30 -2.97 -14.44
CA ALA A 244 -1.03 -2.10 -15.58
C ALA A 244 -2.12 -2.16 -16.67
N LYS A 245 -3.27 -2.79 -16.39
CA LYS A 245 -4.37 -2.95 -17.36
C LYS A 245 -5.62 -2.27 -16.84
N ILE A 246 -6.21 -1.36 -17.64
CA ILE A 246 -7.44 -0.64 -17.30
C ILE A 246 -8.58 -1.63 -16.99
N ALA A 247 -8.76 -2.68 -17.78
CA ALA A 247 -9.82 -3.66 -17.55
C ALA A 247 -9.69 -4.35 -16.18
N HIS A 248 -8.48 -4.73 -15.75
CA HIS A 248 -8.26 -5.31 -14.42
C HIS A 248 -8.44 -4.27 -13.30
N LEU A 249 -8.11 -3.01 -13.56
CA LEU A 249 -8.37 -1.92 -12.63
C LEU A 249 -9.88 -1.77 -12.42
N GLU A 250 -10.64 -1.64 -13.51
CA GLU A 250 -12.10 -1.50 -13.47
C GLU A 250 -12.77 -2.71 -12.80
N GLU A 251 -12.26 -3.93 -13.05
CA GLU A 251 -12.70 -5.14 -12.38
C GLU A 251 -12.48 -5.07 -10.87
N ASN A 252 -11.27 -4.68 -10.41
CA ASN A 252 -10.95 -4.57 -8.99
C ASN A 252 -11.81 -3.53 -8.26
N PHE A 253 -12.19 -2.45 -8.94
CA PHE A 253 -12.99 -1.33 -8.42
C PHE A 253 -14.46 -1.36 -8.83
N ALA A 254 -14.92 -2.43 -9.51
CA ALA A 254 -16.34 -2.65 -9.79
C ALA A 254 -17.14 -2.76 -8.49
N ALA A 255 -18.48 -2.72 -8.62
CA ALA A 255 -19.39 -2.68 -7.48
C ALA A 255 -19.03 -3.62 -6.33
N GLU A 256 -19.28 -3.16 -5.11
CA GLU A 256 -18.98 -3.84 -3.84
C GLU A 256 -19.53 -5.27 -3.83
N VAL A 257 -18.66 -6.26 -3.76
CA VAL A 257 -19.03 -7.69 -3.63
C VAL A 257 -19.35 -7.96 -2.17
N LYS A 258 -20.59 -8.38 -1.88
CA LYS A 258 -21.02 -8.74 -0.52
C LYS A 258 -20.92 -10.24 -0.32
N LEU A 259 -20.02 -10.63 0.58
CA LEU A 259 -19.92 -12.02 1.04
C LEU A 259 -20.90 -12.26 2.19
N THR A 260 -21.60 -13.39 2.14
CA THR A 260 -22.43 -13.87 3.24
C THR A 260 -21.56 -14.56 4.30
N ASP A 261 -22.11 -14.80 5.50
CA ASP A 261 -21.45 -15.59 6.55
C ASP A 261 -21.12 -17.02 6.08
N GLU A 262 -21.91 -17.57 5.16
CA GLU A 262 -21.64 -18.88 4.57
C GLU A 262 -20.43 -18.82 3.64
N HIS A 263 -20.33 -17.80 2.78
CA HIS A 263 -19.16 -17.56 1.94
C HIS A 263 -17.90 -17.38 2.79
N LEU A 264 -17.95 -16.57 3.85
CA LEU A 264 -16.82 -16.34 4.73
C LEU A 264 -16.37 -17.64 5.41
N ARG A 265 -17.29 -18.47 5.92
CA ARG A 265 -16.95 -19.78 6.51
C ARG A 265 -16.33 -20.74 5.47
N LEU A 266 -16.84 -20.76 4.25
CA LEU A 266 -16.30 -21.59 3.16
C LEU A 266 -14.87 -21.14 2.78
N LEU A 267 -14.60 -19.85 2.82
CA LEU A 267 -13.28 -19.25 2.56
C LEU A 267 -12.31 -19.31 3.77
N GLY A 268 -12.75 -19.92 4.87
CA GLY A 268 -11.90 -20.16 6.04
C GLY A 268 -11.75 -18.96 6.98
N ASN A 269 -12.82 -18.22 7.15
CA ASN A 269 -12.91 -17.13 8.13
C ASN A 269 -13.55 -17.64 9.42
#